data_a2b3a11dd673f45413475e2a0c1d0673
#
_entry.id   a2b3a11dd673f45413475e2a0c1d0673
#
_cell.length_a   1.000
_cell.length_b   1.000
_cell.length_c   1.000
_cell.angle_alpha   90.00
_cell.angle_beta   90.00
_cell.angle_gamma   90.00
#
_symmetry.space_group_name_H-M   'P 1'
#
loop_
_entity.id
_entity.type
_entity.pdbx_description
1 polymer ?
#
loop_
_entity_poly.entity_id
_entity_poly.type
_entity_poly.pdbx_seq_one_letter_code
_entity_poly.pdbx_strand_id
1 'polypeptide(L)'
;MTVVSGRDGFPSNLRLDGLTALVTGGGRGIGAATASALACAGAQVLVMSRTRSDLDQVVASVEASGGKASALVCDVTDSVRTRETIAALPRLDILINNAGINIPEAFVDVSLEHLDAIINLNVRAMFVVAQAAVRKMLEFPQRREVGGAVVNITSQMGHVGAARRTVYCMTKHAIEGLTKAMGVELAPQNIRVNSVAPTFLDTPFTVPFFKDPKFKDWVLQRIPLGRIGQLEEVTGAIVFLASPAASLITGTSLVIDGGWTAQ
;
A
#
# COMPACT_ATOMS: atom_id res chain seq x y z
N MET A 1 -2.21 -17.19 -30.10
CA MET A 1 -2.60 -16.03 -29.29
C MET A 1 -3.84 -16.41 -28.49
N THR A 2 -3.68 -16.75 -27.23
CA THR A 2 -4.82 -17.05 -26.35
C THR A 2 -5.39 -15.73 -25.90
N VAL A 3 -6.57 -15.37 -26.40
CA VAL A 3 -7.32 -14.22 -25.92
C VAL A 3 -7.73 -14.53 -24.47
N VAL A 4 -7.24 -13.74 -23.53
CA VAL A 4 -7.55 -13.84 -22.11
C VAL A 4 -8.96 -13.27 -21.92
N SER A 5 -10.01 -14.06 -22.18
CA SER A 5 -11.39 -13.67 -21.92
C SER A 5 -11.80 -14.16 -20.52
N GLY A 6 -11.99 -13.24 -19.59
CA GLY A 6 -12.70 -13.52 -18.34
C GLY A 6 -14.22 -13.70 -18.58
N ARG A 7 -14.92 -14.29 -17.61
CA ARG A 7 -16.37 -14.59 -17.72
C ARG A 7 -17.26 -13.40 -18.03
N ASP A 8 -16.83 -12.16 -17.82
CA ASP A 8 -17.64 -10.93 -18.01
C ASP A 8 -16.93 -9.89 -18.90
N GLY A 9 -16.02 -10.32 -19.80
CA GLY A 9 -15.23 -9.39 -20.61
C GLY A 9 -14.11 -8.68 -19.87
N PHE A 10 -13.94 -8.93 -18.56
CA PHE A 10 -12.82 -8.42 -17.76
C PHE A 10 -11.60 -9.34 -17.95
N PRO A 11 -10.37 -8.79 -18.14
CA PRO A 11 -9.18 -9.59 -18.32
C PRO A 11 -8.95 -10.53 -17.14
N SER A 12 -8.90 -11.85 -17.37
CA SER A 12 -8.79 -12.86 -16.33
C SER A 12 -7.50 -12.74 -15.51
N ASN A 13 -6.43 -12.17 -16.10
CA ASN A 13 -5.16 -11.93 -15.43
C ASN A 13 -5.16 -10.74 -14.45
N LEU A 14 -6.20 -9.91 -14.43
CA LEU A 14 -6.42 -8.88 -13.40
C LEU A 14 -7.27 -9.37 -12.22
N ARG A 15 -7.81 -10.59 -12.30
CA ARG A 15 -8.61 -11.18 -11.23
C ARG A 15 -7.73 -11.73 -10.11
N LEU A 16 -8.29 -11.68 -8.89
CA LEU A 16 -7.65 -12.13 -7.65
C LEU A 16 -8.47 -13.24 -6.95
N ASP A 17 -9.29 -13.97 -7.71
CA ASP A 17 -10.15 -15.01 -7.18
C ASP A 17 -9.35 -16.09 -6.44
N GLY A 18 -9.81 -16.44 -5.24
CA GLY A 18 -9.18 -17.45 -4.41
C GLY A 18 -7.88 -17.01 -3.73
N LEU A 19 -7.48 -15.74 -3.87
CA LEU A 19 -6.31 -15.16 -3.17
C LEU A 19 -6.75 -14.43 -1.89
N THR A 20 -5.87 -14.45 -0.89
CA THR A 20 -6.05 -13.74 0.38
C THR A 20 -5.09 -12.54 0.42
N ALA A 21 -5.64 -11.35 0.62
CA ALA A 21 -4.91 -10.09 0.70
C ALA A 21 -4.97 -9.48 2.10
N LEU A 22 -3.83 -9.05 2.64
CA LEU A 22 -3.71 -8.26 3.86
C LEU A 22 -3.43 -6.79 3.51
N VAL A 23 -4.24 -5.87 4.05
CA VAL A 23 -4.06 -4.42 3.89
C VAL A 23 -3.81 -3.79 5.25
N THR A 24 -2.59 -3.29 5.50
CA THR A 24 -2.27 -2.52 6.72
C THR A 24 -2.70 -1.07 6.59
N GLY A 25 -3.13 -0.45 7.70
CA GLY A 25 -3.75 0.87 7.66
C GLY A 25 -5.07 0.84 6.85
N GLY A 26 -5.76 -0.31 6.85
CA GLY A 26 -6.93 -0.58 6.02
C GLY A 26 -8.24 0.09 6.47
N GLY A 27 -8.24 0.85 7.58
CA GLY A 27 -9.47 1.45 8.14
C GLY A 27 -9.93 2.74 7.45
N ARG A 28 -9.11 3.40 6.63
CA ARG A 28 -9.45 4.67 5.97
C ARG A 28 -8.55 4.99 4.78
N GLY A 29 -8.94 6.02 4.00
CA GLY A 29 -8.14 6.57 2.90
C GLY A 29 -7.71 5.51 1.88
N ILE A 30 -6.44 5.52 1.46
CA ILE A 30 -5.89 4.61 0.45
C ILE A 30 -6.11 3.15 0.88
N GLY A 31 -5.89 2.81 2.15
CA GLY A 31 -6.05 1.44 2.64
C GLY A 31 -7.48 0.91 2.51
N ALA A 32 -8.48 1.69 2.89
CA ALA A 32 -9.90 1.31 2.78
C ALA A 32 -10.34 1.19 1.31
N ALA A 33 -9.98 2.17 0.47
CA ALA A 33 -10.27 2.13 -0.95
C ALA A 33 -9.60 0.92 -1.64
N THR A 34 -8.36 0.62 -1.26
CA THR A 34 -7.63 -0.55 -1.76
C THR A 34 -8.31 -1.86 -1.34
N ALA A 35 -8.78 -1.96 -0.09
CA ALA A 35 -9.51 -3.13 0.37
C ALA A 35 -10.75 -3.40 -0.48
N SER A 36 -11.54 -2.36 -0.76
CA SER A 36 -12.71 -2.46 -1.65
C SER A 36 -12.33 -2.88 -3.07
N ALA A 37 -11.28 -2.29 -3.65
CA ALA A 37 -10.84 -2.61 -5.00
C ALA A 37 -10.32 -4.07 -5.13
N LEU A 38 -9.55 -4.56 -4.16
CA LEU A 38 -9.07 -5.94 -4.13
C LEU A 38 -10.23 -6.94 -3.99
N ALA A 39 -11.21 -6.62 -3.14
CA ALA A 39 -12.41 -7.45 -2.98
C ALA A 39 -13.25 -7.49 -4.26
N CYS A 40 -13.44 -6.37 -4.95
CA CYS A 40 -14.08 -6.31 -6.28
C CYS A 40 -13.33 -7.13 -7.33
N ALA A 41 -12.00 -7.20 -7.23
CA ALA A 41 -11.18 -8.07 -8.09
C ALA A 41 -11.27 -9.56 -7.72
N GLY A 42 -11.94 -9.94 -6.62
CA GLY A 42 -12.20 -11.32 -6.21
C GLY A 42 -11.38 -11.82 -5.00
N ALA A 43 -10.52 -10.98 -4.41
CA ALA A 43 -9.74 -11.38 -3.24
C ALA A 43 -10.60 -11.48 -1.97
N GLN A 44 -10.21 -12.39 -1.08
CA GLN A 44 -10.59 -12.28 0.33
C GLN A 44 -9.67 -11.28 1.02
N VAL A 45 -10.23 -10.21 1.59
CA VAL A 45 -9.44 -9.10 2.12
C VAL A 45 -9.42 -9.11 3.65
N LEU A 46 -8.24 -9.02 4.23
CA LEU A 46 -8.00 -8.83 5.64
C LEU A 46 -7.57 -7.37 5.86
N VAL A 47 -8.37 -6.57 6.54
CA VAL A 47 -8.07 -5.17 6.83
C VAL A 47 -7.51 -5.05 8.24
N MET A 48 -6.30 -4.48 8.35
CA MET A 48 -5.59 -4.35 9.64
C MET A 48 -5.40 -2.88 10.01
N SER A 49 -5.85 -2.50 11.20
CA SER A 49 -5.56 -1.21 11.83
C SER A 49 -5.82 -1.26 13.35
N ARG A 50 -5.58 -0.13 14.04
CA ARG A 50 -5.77 -0.03 15.49
C ARG A 50 -7.22 0.17 15.90
N THR A 51 -8.04 0.77 15.03
CA THR A 51 -9.39 1.24 15.35
C THR A 51 -10.42 0.23 14.86
N ARG A 52 -11.07 -0.48 15.76
CA ARG A 52 -12.06 -1.50 15.45
C ARG A 52 -13.22 -0.94 14.63
N SER A 53 -13.77 0.21 15.02
CA SER A 53 -14.93 0.82 14.33
C SER A 53 -14.63 1.20 12.86
N ASP A 54 -13.42 1.69 12.57
CA ASP A 54 -13.02 2.02 11.19
C ASP A 54 -12.96 0.74 10.34
N LEU A 55 -12.42 -0.35 10.91
CA LEU A 55 -12.33 -1.64 10.22
C LEU A 55 -13.72 -2.23 9.95
N ASP A 56 -14.62 -2.16 10.94
CA ASP A 56 -15.99 -2.69 10.79
C ASP A 56 -16.76 -1.95 9.69
N GLN A 57 -16.56 -0.63 9.54
CA GLN A 57 -17.15 0.15 8.45
C GLN A 57 -16.63 -0.31 7.07
N VAL A 58 -15.32 -0.56 6.96
CA VAL A 58 -14.73 -1.05 5.70
C VAL A 58 -15.23 -2.45 5.37
N VAL A 59 -15.28 -3.35 6.35
CA VAL A 59 -15.81 -4.70 6.17
C VAL A 59 -17.26 -4.65 5.68
N ALA A 60 -18.13 -3.89 6.36
CA ALA A 60 -19.53 -3.74 5.96
C ALA A 60 -19.68 -3.17 4.54
N SER A 61 -18.85 -2.18 4.16
CA SER A 61 -18.86 -1.62 2.81
C SER A 61 -18.46 -2.63 1.74
N VAL A 62 -17.42 -3.44 2.02
CA VAL A 62 -16.98 -4.51 1.10
C VAL A 62 -18.04 -5.58 0.95
N GLU A 63 -18.66 -6.02 2.05
CA GLU A 63 -19.72 -7.03 2.04
C GLU A 63 -20.99 -6.55 1.32
N ALA A 64 -21.38 -5.29 1.52
CA ALA A 64 -22.49 -4.66 0.81
C ALA A 64 -22.27 -4.63 -0.72
N SER A 65 -21.02 -4.61 -1.16
CA SER A 65 -20.64 -4.70 -2.58
C SER A 65 -20.47 -6.14 -3.09
N GLY A 66 -20.81 -7.15 -2.28
CA GLY A 66 -20.69 -8.57 -2.62
C GLY A 66 -19.28 -9.15 -2.48
N GLY A 67 -18.32 -8.39 -1.94
CA GLY A 67 -16.96 -8.84 -1.65
C GLY A 67 -16.85 -9.59 -0.32
N LYS A 68 -15.63 -10.02 0.02
CA LYS A 68 -15.31 -10.70 1.29
C LYS A 68 -14.22 -9.94 2.03
N ALA A 69 -14.49 -9.50 3.26
CA ALA A 69 -13.50 -8.86 4.11
C ALA A 69 -13.61 -9.34 5.57
N SER A 70 -12.51 -9.18 6.32
CA SER A 70 -12.47 -9.45 7.75
C SER A 70 -11.53 -8.45 8.45
N ALA A 71 -11.88 -8.06 9.67
CA ALA A 71 -11.14 -7.08 10.46
C ALA A 71 -10.08 -7.75 11.35
N LEU A 72 -8.85 -7.21 11.33
CA LEU A 72 -7.74 -7.58 12.20
C LEU A 72 -7.31 -6.36 13.02
N VAL A 73 -7.69 -6.30 14.30
CA VAL A 73 -7.28 -5.20 15.18
C VAL A 73 -5.85 -5.44 15.66
N CYS A 74 -4.91 -4.65 15.12
CA CYS A 74 -3.50 -4.73 15.48
C CYS A 74 -2.82 -3.37 15.25
N ASP A 75 -1.98 -2.95 16.19
CA ASP A 75 -1.02 -1.86 15.98
C ASP A 75 0.25 -2.45 15.34
N VAL A 76 0.55 -2.05 14.11
CA VAL A 76 1.72 -2.55 13.38
C VAL A 76 3.06 -2.15 14.03
N THR A 77 3.07 -1.18 14.95
CA THR A 77 4.25 -0.79 15.72
C THR A 77 4.57 -1.78 16.86
N ASP A 78 3.58 -2.57 17.31
CA ASP A 78 3.80 -3.71 18.18
C ASP A 78 4.30 -4.90 17.33
N SER A 79 5.62 -5.05 17.29
CA SER A 79 6.28 -6.04 16.45
C SER A 79 5.97 -7.49 16.85
N VAL A 80 5.70 -7.75 18.13
CA VAL A 80 5.39 -9.10 18.64
C VAL A 80 3.98 -9.48 18.18
N ARG A 81 3.01 -8.64 18.53
CA ARG A 81 1.61 -8.88 18.18
C ARG A 81 1.39 -8.91 16.65
N THR A 82 2.11 -8.08 15.90
CA THR A 82 2.06 -8.09 14.42
C THR A 82 2.50 -9.44 13.85
N ARG A 83 3.62 -9.99 14.33
CA ARG A 83 4.10 -11.31 13.89
C ARG A 83 3.14 -12.43 14.24
N GLU A 84 2.64 -12.45 15.47
CA GLU A 84 1.66 -13.44 15.94
C GLU A 84 0.37 -13.37 15.13
N THR A 85 -0.17 -12.16 14.93
CA THR A 85 -1.41 -11.96 14.16
C THR A 85 -1.27 -12.46 12.72
N ILE A 86 -0.16 -12.14 12.04
CA ILE A 86 0.07 -12.57 10.67
C ILE A 86 0.39 -14.07 10.58
N ALA A 87 1.15 -14.63 11.53
CA ALA A 87 1.44 -16.06 11.58
C ALA A 87 0.17 -16.91 11.79
N ALA A 88 -0.81 -16.41 12.53
CA ALA A 88 -2.08 -17.10 12.78
C ALA A 88 -3.04 -17.12 11.57
N LEU A 89 -2.75 -16.40 10.49
CA LEU A 89 -3.58 -16.42 9.28
C LEU A 89 -3.57 -17.82 8.64
N PRO A 90 -4.69 -18.31 8.13
CA PRO A 90 -4.72 -19.60 7.44
C PRO A 90 -3.92 -19.59 6.13
N ARG A 91 -3.93 -18.45 5.43
CA ARG A 91 -3.23 -18.23 4.15
C ARG A 91 -2.98 -16.74 3.92
N LEU A 92 -1.91 -16.43 3.20
CA LEU A 92 -1.63 -15.08 2.71
C LEU A 92 -0.96 -15.15 1.34
N ASP A 93 -1.47 -14.38 0.38
CA ASP A 93 -0.97 -14.32 -1.01
C ASP A 93 -0.53 -12.91 -1.40
N ILE A 94 -1.20 -11.89 -0.85
CA ILE A 94 -0.99 -10.49 -1.20
C ILE A 94 -0.83 -9.66 0.08
N LEU A 95 0.22 -8.82 0.13
CA LEU A 95 0.38 -7.80 1.15
C LEU A 95 0.31 -6.41 0.51
N ILE A 96 -0.59 -5.56 1.00
CA ILE A 96 -0.56 -4.11 0.78
C ILE A 96 -0.05 -3.45 2.04
N ASN A 97 1.19 -3.04 2.02
CA ASN A 97 1.89 -2.45 3.15
C ASN A 97 1.71 -0.93 3.12
N ASN A 98 0.61 -0.45 3.70
CA ASN A 98 0.12 0.92 3.53
C ASN A 98 0.21 1.78 4.80
N ALA A 99 0.29 1.19 5.99
CA ALA A 99 0.32 1.96 7.23
C ALA A 99 1.47 2.97 7.26
N GLY A 100 1.17 4.23 7.60
CA GLY A 100 2.18 5.29 7.64
C GLY A 100 1.63 6.62 8.15
N ILE A 101 2.56 7.49 8.56
CA ILE A 101 2.26 8.87 9.00
C ILE A 101 3.22 9.88 8.37
N ASN A 102 2.83 11.16 8.43
CA ASN A 102 3.66 12.29 8.10
C ASN A 102 3.41 13.41 9.12
N ILE A 103 4.46 13.96 9.70
CA ILE A 103 4.43 15.11 10.60
C ILE A 103 5.27 16.21 9.94
N PRO A 104 4.63 17.26 9.39
CA PRO A 104 5.33 18.31 8.65
C PRO A 104 6.00 19.33 9.58
N GLU A 105 7.35 19.36 9.57
CA GLU A 105 8.15 20.29 10.38
C GLU A 105 9.33 20.86 9.59
N ALA A 106 9.81 22.04 9.96
CA ALA A 106 11.08 22.54 9.44
C ALA A 106 12.23 21.65 9.93
N PHE A 107 13.24 21.45 9.11
CA PHE A 107 14.35 20.53 9.44
C PHE A 107 14.97 20.80 10.81
N VAL A 108 15.18 22.07 11.13
CA VAL A 108 15.84 22.48 12.38
C VAL A 108 14.96 22.32 13.62
N ASP A 109 13.63 22.17 13.43
CA ASP A 109 12.65 22.05 14.50
C ASP A 109 12.17 20.61 14.72
N VAL A 110 12.63 19.64 13.92
CA VAL A 110 12.22 18.25 14.04
C VAL A 110 12.65 17.71 15.41
N SER A 111 11.68 17.34 16.23
CA SER A 111 11.95 16.69 17.51
C SER A 111 12.39 15.24 17.32
N LEU A 112 13.20 14.72 18.25
CA LEU A 112 13.58 13.30 18.24
C LEU A 112 12.36 12.38 18.41
N GLU A 113 11.35 12.81 19.16
CA GLU A 113 10.08 12.09 19.33
C GLU A 113 9.37 11.91 17.98
N HIS A 114 9.24 12.97 17.18
CA HIS A 114 8.62 12.90 15.87
C HIS A 114 9.47 12.12 14.86
N LEU A 115 10.81 12.28 14.92
CA LEU A 115 11.73 11.47 14.13
C LEU A 115 11.52 9.97 14.39
N ASP A 116 11.54 9.58 15.67
CA ASP A 116 11.39 8.18 16.08
C ASP A 116 9.99 7.64 15.73
N ALA A 117 8.93 8.42 15.95
CA ALA A 117 7.57 8.02 15.62
C ALA A 117 7.41 7.73 14.11
N ILE A 118 7.94 8.61 13.24
CA ILE A 118 7.86 8.45 11.79
C ILE A 118 8.71 7.25 11.33
N ILE A 119 9.94 7.10 11.83
CA ILE A 119 10.81 5.96 11.48
C ILE A 119 10.19 4.66 11.96
N ASN A 120 9.70 4.61 13.20
CA ASN A 120 9.12 3.41 13.78
C ASN A 120 7.93 2.90 12.96
N LEU A 121 7.02 3.80 12.54
CA LEU A 121 5.86 3.38 11.76
C LEU A 121 6.19 3.18 10.27
N ASN A 122 6.86 4.17 9.63
CA ASN A 122 7.02 4.15 8.17
C ASN A 122 8.16 3.23 7.69
N VAL A 123 9.10 2.85 8.56
CA VAL A 123 10.23 2.00 8.17
C VAL A 123 10.21 0.68 8.96
N ARG A 124 10.35 0.77 10.29
CA ARG A 124 10.50 -0.41 11.13
C ARG A 124 9.25 -1.30 11.10
N ALA A 125 8.06 -0.72 11.28
CA ALA A 125 6.81 -1.50 11.25
C ALA A 125 6.54 -2.06 9.84
N MET A 126 6.76 -1.28 8.77
CA MET A 126 6.61 -1.78 7.40
C MET A 126 7.55 -2.95 7.12
N PHE A 127 8.80 -2.91 7.58
CA PHE A 127 9.73 -4.02 7.46
C PHE A 127 9.25 -5.27 8.22
N VAL A 128 8.81 -5.11 9.47
CA VAL A 128 8.32 -6.22 10.31
C VAL A 128 7.08 -6.88 9.71
N VAL A 129 6.12 -6.06 9.23
CA VAL A 129 4.93 -6.55 8.52
C VAL A 129 5.32 -7.33 7.27
N ALA A 130 6.19 -6.75 6.42
CA ALA A 130 6.65 -7.40 5.20
C ALA A 130 7.34 -8.74 5.49
N GLN A 131 8.24 -8.78 6.49
CA GLN A 131 8.93 -10.01 6.89
C GLN A 131 7.95 -11.08 7.39
N ALA A 132 6.99 -10.72 8.24
CA ALA A 132 5.98 -11.65 8.75
C ALA A 132 5.08 -12.17 7.63
N ALA A 133 4.64 -11.28 6.73
CA ALA A 133 3.81 -11.63 5.59
C ALA A 133 4.53 -12.59 4.62
N VAL A 134 5.79 -12.29 4.28
CA VAL A 134 6.60 -13.17 3.42
C VAL A 134 6.81 -14.54 4.05
N ARG A 135 7.12 -14.62 5.36
CA ARG A 135 7.20 -15.90 6.07
C ARG A 135 5.89 -16.69 5.93
N LYS A 136 4.75 -16.03 6.13
CA LYS A 136 3.43 -16.65 5.96
C LYS A 136 3.16 -17.10 4.54
N MET A 137 3.52 -16.29 3.54
CA MET A 137 3.40 -16.67 2.13
C MET A 137 4.22 -17.92 1.80
N LEU A 138 5.42 -18.06 2.36
CA LEU A 138 6.33 -19.19 2.11
C LEU A 138 5.86 -20.52 2.73
N GLU A 139 4.95 -20.48 3.73
CA GLU A 139 4.34 -21.67 4.29
C GLU A 139 3.39 -22.38 3.30
N PHE A 140 2.91 -21.70 2.25
CA PHE A 140 2.01 -22.28 1.28
C PHE A 140 2.80 -23.18 0.29
N PRO A 141 2.54 -24.51 0.26
CA PRO A 141 3.36 -25.47 -0.49
C PRO A 141 3.48 -25.13 -1.99
N GLN A 142 2.39 -24.63 -2.60
CA GLN A 142 2.33 -24.28 -4.02
C GLN A 142 2.76 -22.82 -4.28
N ARG A 143 3.51 -22.17 -3.37
CA ARG A 143 3.89 -20.75 -3.51
C ARG A 143 4.63 -20.47 -4.83
N ARG A 144 5.53 -21.33 -5.24
CA ARG A 144 6.28 -21.17 -6.49
C ARG A 144 5.42 -21.24 -7.76
N GLU A 145 4.29 -21.93 -7.69
CA GLU A 145 3.33 -22.07 -8.80
C GLU A 145 2.34 -20.89 -8.82
N VAL A 146 1.73 -20.61 -7.67
CA VAL A 146 0.69 -19.58 -7.54
C VAL A 146 1.29 -18.17 -7.51
N GLY A 147 2.48 -18.02 -6.96
CA GLY A 147 3.13 -16.73 -6.75
C GLY A 147 2.58 -15.98 -5.53
N GLY A 148 3.22 -14.86 -5.21
CA GLY A 148 2.80 -13.90 -4.18
C GLY A 148 3.09 -12.48 -4.62
N ALA A 149 2.43 -11.49 -3.97
CA ALA A 149 2.67 -10.08 -4.27
C ALA A 149 2.75 -9.22 -3.00
N VAL A 150 3.76 -8.38 -2.93
CA VAL A 150 3.89 -7.31 -1.93
C VAL A 150 3.84 -5.97 -2.66
N VAL A 151 2.93 -5.10 -2.26
CA VAL A 151 2.85 -3.73 -2.75
C VAL A 151 3.05 -2.78 -1.59
N ASN A 152 4.17 -2.07 -1.57
CA ASN A 152 4.48 -1.05 -0.58
C ASN A 152 3.90 0.29 -1.02
N ILE A 153 3.11 0.95 -0.16
CA ILE A 153 2.63 2.30 -0.45
C ILE A 153 3.67 3.30 0.01
N THR A 154 4.35 3.89 -0.98
CA THR A 154 5.39 4.88 -0.75
C THR A 154 4.84 6.30 -0.95
N SER A 155 5.45 7.09 -1.76
CA SER A 155 5.05 8.45 -2.15
C SER A 155 5.95 8.93 -3.27
N GLN A 156 5.53 9.88 -4.10
CA GLN A 156 6.45 10.64 -4.95
C GLN A 156 7.63 11.20 -4.14
N MET A 157 7.43 11.49 -2.85
CA MET A 157 8.49 11.92 -1.93
C MET A 157 9.47 10.80 -1.54
N GLY A 158 9.34 9.62 -2.08
CA GLY A 158 10.36 8.57 -2.13
C GLY A 158 11.32 8.71 -3.31
N HIS A 159 11.08 9.68 -4.21
CA HIS A 159 11.88 9.96 -5.40
C HIS A 159 12.41 11.40 -5.45
N VAL A 160 11.73 12.33 -4.77
CA VAL A 160 12.11 13.75 -4.71
C VAL A 160 12.03 14.29 -3.29
N GLY A 161 12.72 15.42 -3.03
CA GLY A 161 12.64 16.13 -1.77
C GLY A 161 11.40 17.04 -1.69
N ALA A 162 10.97 17.34 -0.45
CA ALA A 162 9.92 18.33 -0.21
C ALA A 162 10.21 19.10 1.08
N ALA A 163 10.02 20.42 1.04
CA ALA A 163 10.19 21.27 2.20
C ALA A 163 9.26 20.83 3.34
N ARG A 164 9.76 20.90 4.57
CA ARG A 164 9.07 20.48 5.79
C ARG A 164 8.65 19.00 5.82
N ARG A 165 9.32 18.13 5.05
CA ARG A 165 9.03 16.71 4.90
C ARG A 165 10.28 15.84 4.98
N THR A 166 11.36 16.36 5.61
CA THR A 166 12.69 15.73 5.61
C THR A 166 12.65 14.28 6.07
N VAL A 167 12.06 14.03 7.25
CA VAL A 167 11.95 12.67 7.81
C VAL A 167 11.03 11.79 6.95
N TYR A 168 9.91 12.34 6.50
CA TYR A 168 8.99 11.61 5.63
C TYR A 168 9.65 11.20 4.31
N CYS A 169 10.33 12.13 3.62
CA CYS A 169 11.11 11.82 2.41
C CYS A 169 12.13 10.71 2.68
N MET A 170 12.92 10.85 3.75
CA MET A 170 13.91 9.85 4.16
C MET A 170 13.27 8.46 4.32
N THR A 171 12.12 8.36 5.01
CA THR A 171 11.44 7.08 5.22
C THR A 171 10.89 6.50 3.92
N LYS A 172 10.35 7.32 3.02
CA LYS A 172 9.82 6.85 1.74
C LYS A 172 10.92 6.40 0.78
N HIS A 173 12.08 7.07 0.75
CA HIS A 173 13.27 6.58 0.03
C HIS A 173 13.78 5.24 0.61
N ALA A 174 13.74 5.08 1.95
CA ALA A 174 14.11 3.81 2.58
C ALA A 174 13.24 2.65 2.10
N ILE A 175 11.92 2.86 1.96
CA ILE A 175 10.99 1.83 1.47
C ILE A 175 11.18 1.55 -0.04
N GLU A 176 11.56 2.53 -0.86
CA GLU A 176 11.95 2.26 -2.25
C GLU A 176 13.19 1.36 -2.32
N GLY A 177 14.19 1.59 -1.46
CA GLY A 177 15.35 0.70 -1.32
C GLY A 177 14.96 -0.71 -0.87
N LEU A 178 14.11 -0.82 0.16
CA LEU A 178 13.57 -2.10 0.65
C LEU A 178 12.81 -2.85 -0.46
N THR A 179 11.98 -2.15 -1.24
CA THR A 179 11.22 -2.73 -2.35
C THR A 179 12.13 -3.39 -3.39
N LYS A 180 13.20 -2.71 -3.78
CA LYS A 180 14.20 -3.24 -4.74
C LYS A 180 14.91 -4.47 -4.20
N ALA A 181 15.42 -4.39 -2.96
CA ALA A 181 16.15 -5.48 -2.34
C ALA A 181 15.25 -6.74 -2.19
N MET A 182 14.04 -6.58 -1.66
CA MET A 182 13.08 -7.67 -1.54
C MET A 182 12.67 -8.24 -2.91
N GLY A 183 12.50 -7.37 -3.93
CA GLY A 183 12.15 -7.80 -5.29
C GLY A 183 13.19 -8.73 -5.91
N VAL A 184 14.48 -8.48 -5.65
CA VAL A 184 15.59 -9.35 -6.08
C VAL A 184 15.65 -10.64 -5.25
N GLU A 185 15.58 -10.51 -3.93
CA GLU A 185 15.76 -11.64 -3.00
C GLU A 185 14.63 -12.68 -3.09
N LEU A 186 13.38 -12.21 -3.28
CA LEU A 186 12.19 -13.06 -3.25
C LEU A 186 11.73 -13.57 -4.63
N ALA A 187 12.32 -13.09 -5.71
CA ALA A 187 12.00 -13.52 -7.08
C ALA A 187 12.12 -15.05 -7.28
N PRO A 188 13.16 -15.74 -6.75
CA PRO A 188 13.26 -17.21 -6.88
C PRO A 188 12.12 -17.98 -6.21
N GLN A 189 11.39 -17.36 -5.26
CA GLN A 189 10.22 -17.92 -4.60
C GLN A 189 8.90 -17.54 -5.29
N ASN A 190 8.97 -16.85 -6.45
CA ASN A 190 7.83 -16.31 -7.17
C ASN A 190 7.00 -15.33 -6.31
N ILE A 191 7.68 -14.53 -5.47
CA ILE A 191 7.06 -13.42 -4.73
C ILE A 191 7.56 -12.11 -5.33
N ARG A 192 6.65 -11.34 -5.91
CA ARG A 192 6.95 -10.05 -6.50
C ARG A 192 6.81 -8.95 -5.46
N VAL A 193 7.69 -7.97 -5.48
CA VAL A 193 7.66 -6.84 -4.55
C VAL A 193 7.80 -5.56 -5.33
N ASN A 194 6.79 -4.71 -5.27
CA ASN A 194 6.77 -3.42 -5.96
C ASN A 194 6.28 -2.32 -5.02
N SER A 195 6.45 -1.07 -5.40
CA SER A 195 5.86 0.06 -4.72
C SER A 195 4.88 0.84 -5.61
N VAL A 196 3.93 1.51 -4.96
CA VAL A 196 3.10 2.54 -5.57
C VAL A 196 3.43 3.85 -4.86
N ALA A 197 3.75 4.87 -5.65
CA ALA A 197 4.23 6.16 -5.17
C ALA A 197 3.26 7.29 -5.56
N PRO A 198 2.16 7.49 -4.81
CA PRO A 198 1.18 8.53 -5.13
C PRO A 198 1.68 9.91 -4.73
N THR A 199 1.12 10.93 -5.40
CA THR A 199 1.14 12.33 -4.98
C THR A 199 0.02 12.63 -3.98
N PHE A 200 -0.36 13.89 -3.87
CA PHE A 200 -1.50 14.32 -3.07
C PHE A 200 -2.82 13.79 -3.66
N LEU A 201 -3.55 13.07 -2.84
CA LEU A 201 -4.88 12.54 -3.17
C LEU A 201 -5.93 13.25 -2.31
N ASP A 202 -7.14 13.31 -2.79
CA ASP A 202 -8.28 13.78 -2.00
C ASP A 202 -8.67 12.70 -0.97
N THR A 203 -8.23 12.92 0.26
CA THR A 203 -8.43 11.97 1.37
C THR A 203 -8.67 12.73 2.67
N PRO A 204 -9.29 12.11 3.69
CA PRO A 204 -9.39 12.70 5.02
C PRO A 204 -8.03 13.11 5.62
N PHE A 205 -6.95 12.49 5.19
CA PHE A 205 -5.59 12.83 5.62
C PHE A 205 -5.06 14.12 4.99
N THR A 206 -5.39 14.41 3.73
CA THR A 206 -4.87 15.55 2.97
C THR A 206 -5.77 16.78 3.02
N VAL A 207 -7.08 16.61 3.21
CA VAL A 207 -8.07 17.70 3.32
C VAL A 207 -7.64 18.81 4.31
N PRO A 208 -7.10 18.53 5.52
CA PRO A 208 -6.66 19.57 6.43
C PRO A 208 -5.55 20.46 5.87
N PHE A 209 -4.65 19.92 5.04
CA PHE A 209 -3.55 20.68 4.44
C PHE A 209 -4.07 21.66 3.35
N PHE A 210 -5.13 21.27 2.63
CA PHE A 210 -5.71 22.09 1.56
C PHE A 210 -6.63 23.21 2.06
N LYS A 211 -6.83 23.35 3.38
CA LYS A 211 -7.45 24.53 3.98
C LYS A 211 -6.59 25.79 3.82
N ASP A 212 -5.28 25.63 3.66
CA ASP A 212 -4.38 26.72 3.27
C ASP A 212 -4.38 26.88 1.74
N PRO A 213 -4.96 27.97 1.18
CA PRO A 213 -5.01 28.19 -0.27
C PRO A 213 -3.62 28.28 -0.89
N LYS A 214 -2.65 28.88 -0.19
CA LYS A 214 -1.27 29.02 -0.69
C LYS A 214 -0.60 27.65 -0.84
N PHE A 215 -0.83 26.76 0.10
CA PHE A 215 -0.32 25.41 0.02
C PHE A 215 -1.01 24.61 -1.10
N LYS A 216 -2.32 24.76 -1.25
CA LYS A 216 -3.09 24.13 -2.34
C LYS A 216 -2.58 24.58 -3.71
N ASP A 217 -2.42 25.90 -3.91
CA ASP A 217 -1.92 26.46 -5.16
C ASP A 217 -0.48 25.98 -5.45
N TRP A 218 0.36 25.95 -4.42
CA TRP A 218 1.72 25.42 -4.53
C TRP A 218 1.76 23.96 -4.96
N VAL A 219 0.85 23.11 -4.46
CA VAL A 219 0.71 21.72 -4.88
C VAL A 219 0.25 21.64 -6.33
N LEU A 220 -0.81 22.36 -6.70
CA LEU A 220 -1.39 22.32 -8.04
C LEU A 220 -0.40 22.79 -9.12
N GLN A 221 0.43 23.79 -8.84
CA GLN A 221 1.47 24.27 -9.76
C GLN A 221 2.55 23.21 -10.04
N ARG A 222 2.70 22.21 -9.17
CA ARG A 222 3.70 21.14 -9.31
C ARG A 222 3.14 19.88 -9.93
N ILE A 223 1.84 19.76 -10.06
CA ILE A 223 1.20 18.62 -10.72
C ILE A 223 0.88 19.04 -12.16
N PRO A 224 1.63 18.60 -13.19
CA PRO A 224 1.36 18.97 -14.59
C PRO A 224 -0.07 18.69 -15.05
N LEU A 225 -0.73 17.65 -14.54
CA LEU A 225 -2.16 17.41 -14.80
C LEU A 225 -3.10 18.43 -14.14
N GLY A 226 -2.60 19.38 -13.33
CA GLY A 226 -3.33 20.53 -12.79
C GLY A 226 -4.40 20.20 -11.75
N ARG A 227 -4.41 19.01 -11.18
CA ARG A 227 -5.40 18.57 -10.19
C ARG A 227 -4.84 17.62 -9.14
N ILE A 228 -5.51 17.56 -8.01
CA ILE A 228 -5.28 16.54 -6.98
C ILE A 228 -5.83 15.21 -7.48
N GLY A 229 -5.14 14.10 -7.15
CA GLY A 229 -5.58 12.77 -7.53
C GLY A 229 -6.76 12.26 -6.68
N GLN A 230 -7.49 11.29 -7.22
CA GLN A 230 -8.56 10.58 -6.54
C GLN A 230 -8.08 9.19 -6.09
N LEU A 231 -8.75 8.59 -5.10
CA LEU A 231 -8.36 7.27 -4.56
C LEU A 231 -8.41 6.17 -5.63
N GLU A 232 -9.39 6.22 -6.51
CA GLU A 232 -9.61 5.25 -7.59
C GLU A 232 -8.43 5.20 -8.58
N GLU A 233 -7.73 6.33 -8.76
CA GLU A 233 -6.57 6.42 -9.67
C GLU A 233 -5.35 5.64 -9.13
N VAL A 234 -5.31 5.40 -7.81
CA VAL A 234 -4.25 4.62 -7.16
C VAL A 234 -4.63 3.15 -7.01
N THR A 235 -5.90 2.87 -6.69
CA THR A 235 -6.34 1.50 -6.40
C THR A 235 -6.24 0.58 -7.62
N GLY A 236 -6.48 1.10 -8.84
CA GLY A 236 -6.31 0.33 -10.08
C GLY A 236 -4.87 -0.15 -10.28
N ALA A 237 -3.90 0.70 -9.99
CA ALA A 237 -2.48 0.34 -10.07
C ALA A 237 -2.08 -0.69 -9.00
N ILE A 238 -2.66 -0.60 -7.80
CA ILE A 238 -2.43 -1.57 -6.72
C ILE A 238 -2.99 -2.94 -7.12
N VAL A 239 -4.22 -3.01 -7.64
CA VAL A 239 -4.82 -4.25 -8.14
C VAL A 239 -3.98 -4.84 -9.27
N PHE A 240 -3.53 -4.03 -10.22
CA PHE A 240 -2.63 -4.46 -11.29
C PHE A 240 -1.35 -5.09 -10.74
N LEU A 241 -0.63 -4.40 -9.86
CA LEU A 241 0.62 -4.92 -9.28
C LEU A 241 0.40 -6.15 -8.39
N ALA A 242 -0.75 -6.28 -7.75
CA ALA A 242 -1.11 -7.46 -6.96
C ALA A 242 -1.48 -8.67 -7.84
N SER A 243 -1.91 -8.45 -9.08
CA SER A 243 -2.50 -9.46 -9.96
C SER A 243 -1.46 -10.20 -10.82
N PRO A 244 -1.85 -11.33 -11.44
CA PRO A 244 -1.04 -12.03 -12.44
C PRO A 244 -0.66 -11.19 -13.67
N ALA A 245 -1.40 -10.11 -13.98
CA ALA A 245 -1.06 -9.19 -15.08
C ALA A 245 0.33 -8.54 -14.89
N ALA A 246 0.82 -8.44 -13.65
CA ALA A 246 2.13 -7.92 -13.32
C ALA A 246 3.19 -9.03 -13.11
N SER A 247 3.02 -10.23 -13.66
CA SER A 247 3.86 -11.40 -13.38
C SER A 247 5.36 -11.23 -13.68
N LEU A 248 5.74 -10.32 -14.57
CA LEU A 248 7.13 -9.99 -14.89
C LEU A 248 7.61 -8.68 -14.23
N ILE A 249 6.83 -8.11 -13.31
CA ILE A 249 7.12 -6.82 -12.67
C ILE A 249 7.50 -7.05 -11.21
N THR A 250 8.76 -6.81 -10.85
CA THR A 250 9.27 -6.85 -9.47
C THR A 250 10.40 -5.84 -9.28
N GLY A 251 10.54 -5.30 -8.07
CA GLY A 251 11.58 -4.32 -7.70
C GLY A 251 11.35 -2.92 -8.27
N THR A 252 10.16 -2.62 -8.82
CA THR A 252 9.85 -1.31 -9.42
C THR A 252 8.97 -0.45 -8.54
N SER A 253 9.00 0.85 -8.83
CA SER A 253 8.09 1.84 -8.27
C SER A 253 7.16 2.37 -9.37
N LEU A 254 5.85 2.24 -9.18
CA LEU A 254 4.86 2.84 -10.06
C LEU A 254 4.44 4.20 -9.49
N VAL A 255 4.97 5.25 -10.09
CA VAL A 255 4.68 6.62 -9.66
C VAL A 255 3.32 7.05 -10.21
N ILE A 256 2.46 7.60 -9.33
CA ILE A 256 1.11 8.08 -9.65
C ILE A 256 0.99 9.50 -9.12
N ASP A 257 1.56 10.46 -9.86
CA ASP A 257 1.80 11.81 -9.35
C ASP A 257 1.38 12.94 -10.30
N GLY A 258 0.68 12.60 -11.38
CA GLY A 258 0.23 13.58 -12.37
C GLY A 258 1.38 14.30 -13.07
N GLY A 259 2.57 13.70 -13.10
CA GLY A 259 3.77 14.23 -13.76
C GLY A 259 4.69 15.06 -12.85
N TRP A 260 4.42 15.13 -11.53
CA TRP A 260 5.25 15.91 -10.59
C TRP A 260 6.73 15.56 -10.66
N THR A 261 7.09 14.28 -10.71
CA THR A 261 8.49 13.82 -10.73
C THR A 261 9.09 13.72 -12.12
N ALA A 262 8.33 14.00 -13.17
CA ALA A 262 8.78 13.93 -14.56
C ALA A 262 9.45 15.23 -15.07
N GLN A 263 9.55 16.27 -14.24
CA GLN A 263 10.08 17.59 -14.57
C GLN A 263 11.27 17.97 -13.66
#